data_c2efb64e4848d1a29312fda9e4093f61
#
_entry.id   c2efb64e4848d1a29312fda9e4093f61
#
_cell.length_a   1.000
_cell.length_b   1.000
_cell.length_c   1.000
_cell.angle_alpha   90.00
_cell.angle_beta   90.00
_cell.angle_gamma   90.00
#
_symmetry.space_group_name_H-M   'P 1'
#
loop_
_entity.id
_entity.type
_entity.pdbx_description
1 polymer ?
#
loop_
_entity_poly.entity_id
_entity_poly.type
_entity_poly.pdbx_seq_one_letter_code
_entity_poly.pdbx_strand_id
1 'polypeptide(L)'
;MSLVIFNGSPRGTGSNSKLMADSFLKGFAAESSEESKVFYLIKKKDLELHKEEFKNAEKVIFIFPLYTDAMPGIVKEFFEEAEEYNSENKKLGFIVHSGFPEAIHSECLAEYLKRFAEIIKAEYTGTVIAGGSEALKFTDEKMQNKKLAPFYALGSRYASNSKFDSEITENLSKIRRFNGFILVILKICISLGIFNINWNKILKKNGSMDKRLAKPYKNI
;
A
#
# COMPACT_ATOMS: atom_id res chain seq x y z
N MET A 1 -23.81 8.23 -3.46
CA MET A 1 -22.41 8.38 -3.03
C MET A 1 -21.62 7.19 -3.55
N SER A 2 -20.42 7.38 -4.08
CA SER A 2 -19.60 6.28 -4.60
C SER A 2 -18.19 6.32 -4.01
N LEU A 3 -17.65 5.14 -3.70
CA LEU A 3 -16.27 4.96 -3.29
C LEU A 3 -15.44 4.45 -4.47
N VAL A 4 -14.38 5.15 -4.81
CA VAL A 4 -13.42 4.72 -5.82
C VAL A 4 -12.07 4.44 -5.18
N ILE A 5 -11.51 3.27 -5.43
CA ILE A 5 -10.15 2.91 -5.02
C ILE A 5 -9.25 2.87 -6.25
N PHE A 6 -8.17 3.66 -6.24
CA PHE A 6 -7.11 3.58 -7.23
C PHE A 6 -5.94 2.73 -6.71
N ASN A 7 -5.71 1.61 -7.36
CA ASN A 7 -4.54 0.78 -7.11
C ASN A 7 -3.35 1.31 -7.92
N GLY A 8 -2.43 1.96 -7.23
CA GLY A 8 -1.22 2.55 -7.81
C GLY A 8 -0.01 1.62 -7.86
N SER A 9 -0.20 0.30 -7.65
CA SER A 9 0.90 -0.64 -7.76
C SER A 9 1.25 -0.95 -9.22
N PRO A 10 2.53 -0.85 -9.63
CA PRO A 10 2.97 -1.30 -10.95
C PRO A 10 2.75 -2.79 -11.24
N ARG A 11 2.50 -3.60 -10.19
CA ARG A 11 2.17 -5.03 -10.33
C ARG A 11 0.67 -5.27 -10.65
N GLY A 12 -0.15 -4.21 -10.71
CA GLY A 12 -1.57 -4.26 -11.06
C GLY A 12 -2.37 -5.26 -10.22
N THR A 13 -3.12 -6.15 -10.89
CA THR A 13 -3.94 -7.19 -10.24
C THR A 13 -3.12 -8.24 -9.49
N GLY A 14 -1.82 -8.33 -9.79
CA GLY A 14 -0.88 -9.18 -9.08
C GLY A 14 -0.26 -8.54 -7.82
N SER A 15 -0.78 -7.45 -7.25
CA SER A 15 -0.15 -6.68 -6.17
C SER A 15 -0.68 -7.02 -4.77
N ASN A 16 0.11 -6.71 -3.75
CA ASN A 16 -0.36 -6.70 -2.37
C ASN A 16 -1.39 -5.59 -2.14
N SER A 17 -1.27 -4.46 -2.87
CA SER A 17 -2.29 -3.39 -2.89
C SER A 17 -3.68 -3.92 -3.26
N LYS A 18 -3.77 -4.87 -4.22
CA LYS A 18 -5.04 -5.51 -4.56
C LYS A 18 -5.62 -6.30 -3.39
N LEU A 19 -4.81 -7.11 -2.71
CA LEU A 19 -5.27 -7.90 -1.56
C LEU A 19 -5.80 -6.99 -0.44
N MET A 20 -5.13 -5.87 -0.19
CA MET A 20 -5.57 -4.87 0.79
C MET A 20 -6.85 -4.17 0.35
N ALA A 21 -6.95 -3.76 -0.93
CA ALA A 21 -8.16 -3.16 -1.49
C ALA A 21 -9.36 -4.11 -1.42
N ASP A 22 -9.18 -5.37 -1.80
CA ASP A 22 -10.24 -6.38 -1.74
C ASP A 22 -10.73 -6.60 -0.30
N SER A 23 -9.80 -6.64 0.66
CA SER A 23 -10.15 -6.80 2.08
C SER A 23 -10.88 -5.57 2.62
N PHE A 24 -10.41 -4.38 2.27
CA PHE A 24 -11.07 -3.12 2.64
C PHE A 24 -12.50 -3.06 2.08
N LEU A 25 -12.67 -3.37 0.79
CA LEU A 25 -13.99 -3.35 0.14
C LEU A 25 -14.94 -4.39 0.71
N LYS A 26 -14.46 -5.57 1.10
CA LYS A 26 -15.29 -6.56 1.82
C LYS A 26 -15.83 -5.99 3.13
N GLY A 27 -14.99 -5.30 3.89
CA GLY A 27 -15.42 -4.64 5.12
C GLY A 27 -16.37 -3.48 4.86
N PHE A 28 -16.11 -2.66 3.86
CA PHE A 28 -16.95 -1.55 3.45
C PHE A 28 -18.36 -2.03 3.02
N ALA A 29 -18.44 -3.04 2.17
CA ALA A 29 -19.69 -3.61 1.69
C ALA A 29 -20.49 -4.35 2.76
N ALA A 30 -19.88 -4.75 3.87
CA ALA A 30 -20.59 -5.33 5.01
C ALA A 30 -21.43 -4.30 5.78
N GLU A 31 -21.06 -3.02 5.70
CA GLU A 31 -21.68 -1.93 6.47
C GLU A 31 -22.35 -0.86 5.57
N SER A 32 -22.14 -0.93 4.24
CA SER A 32 -22.66 0.07 3.31
C SER A 32 -23.14 -0.58 2.02
N SER A 33 -24.28 -0.09 1.52
CA SER A 33 -24.79 -0.44 0.19
C SER A 33 -24.28 0.50 -0.93
N GLU A 34 -23.36 1.41 -0.61
CA GLU A 34 -22.81 2.32 -1.60
C GLU A 34 -22.02 1.56 -2.68
N GLU A 35 -22.12 2.02 -3.92
CA GLU A 35 -21.33 1.48 -5.01
C GLU A 35 -19.85 1.72 -4.77
N SER A 36 -19.02 0.70 -5.00
CA SER A 36 -17.58 0.80 -4.89
C SER A 36 -16.89 0.19 -6.10
N LYS A 37 -15.83 0.86 -6.59
CA LYS A 37 -15.06 0.47 -7.78
C LYS A 37 -13.56 0.46 -7.49
N VAL A 38 -12.81 -0.41 -8.20
CA VAL A 38 -11.33 -0.42 -8.15
C VAL A 38 -10.77 -0.20 -9.55
N PHE A 39 -9.91 0.79 -9.67
CA PHE A 39 -9.15 1.09 -10.89
C PHE A 39 -7.66 0.83 -10.68
N TYR A 40 -6.97 0.43 -11.74
CA TYR A 40 -5.55 0.09 -11.71
C TYR A 40 -4.78 1.09 -12.57
N LEU A 41 -4.02 1.99 -11.95
CA LEU A 41 -3.30 3.06 -12.66
C LEU A 41 -2.26 2.55 -13.66
N ILE A 42 -1.78 1.30 -13.49
CA ILE A 42 -0.89 0.68 -14.49
C ILE A 42 -1.53 0.52 -15.88
N LYS A 43 -2.84 0.58 -15.98
CA LYS A 43 -3.56 0.52 -17.26
C LYS A 43 -3.61 1.89 -17.91
N LYS A 44 -2.48 2.35 -18.45
CA LYS A 44 -2.35 3.68 -19.06
C LYS A 44 -3.38 3.97 -20.16
N LYS A 45 -3.85 2.96 -20.89
CA LYS A 45 -4.91 3.11 -21.91
C LYS A 45 -6.26 3.54 -21.33
N ASP A 46 -6.48 3.34 -20.04
CA ASP A 46 -7.70 3.69 -19.33
C ASP A 46 -7.57 5.03 -18.57
N LEU A 47 -6.53 5.84 -18.86
CA LEU A 47 -6.22 7.07 -18.12
C LEU A 47 -7.39 8.06 -18.10
N GLU A 48 -8.02 8.31 -19.24
CA GLU A 48 -9.17 9.23 -19.32
C GLU A 48 -10.36 8.73 -18.49
N LEU A 49 -10.60 7.42 -18.50
CA LEU A 49 -11.61 6.81 -17.62
C LEU A 49 -11.24 6.99 -16.15
N HIS A 50 -9.96 6.83 -15.78
CA HIS A 50 -9.51 7.03 -14.40
C HIS A 50 -9.71 8.49 -13.93
N LYS A 51 -9.46 9.45 -14.84
CA LYS A 51 -9.69 10.89 -14.56
C LYS A 51 -11.17 11.19 -14.38
N GLU A 52 -12.02 10.64 -15.25
CA GLU A 52 -13.47 10.81 -15.15
C GLU A 52 -14.01 10.21 -13.84
N GLU A 53 -13.61 9.00 -13.51
CA GLU A 53 -14.01 8.35 -12.25
C GLU A 53 -13.49 9.10 -11.02
N PHE A 54 -12.27 9.65 -11.08
CA PHE A 54 -11.74 10.51 -10.04
C PHE A 54 -12.57 11.79 -9.88
N LYS A 55 -12.96 12.45 -10.99
CA LYS A 55 -13.80 13.65 -10.96
C LYS A 55 -15.17 13.39 -10.32
N ASN A 56 -15.80 12.27 -10.69
CA ASN A 56 -17.17 11.95 -10.32
C ASN A 56 -17.32 11.31 -8.92
N ALA A 57 -16.25 10.71 -8.40
CA ALA A 57 -16.29 10.07 -7.09
C ALA A 57 -16.30 11.07 -5.94
N GLU A 58 -17.14 10.82 -4.93
CA GLU A 58 -17.16 11.60 -3.68
C GLU A 58 -16.08 11.13 -2.69
N LYS A 59 -15.80 9.82 -2.67
CA LYS A 59 -14.82 9.19 -1.80
C LYS A 59 -13.75 8.51 -2.66
N VAL A 60 -12.51 8.89 -2.47
CA VAL A 60 -11.39 8.33 -3.22
C VAL A 60 -10.31 7.84 -2.25
N ILE A 61 -9.85 6.63 -2.48
CA ILE A 61 -8.72 6.05 -1.75
C ILE A 61 -7.65 5.59 -2.75
N PHE A 62 -6.42 6.04 -2.56
CA PHE A 62 -5.28 5.50 -3.29
C PHE A 62 -4.57 4.45 -2.44
N ILE A 63 -4.31 3.27 -3.02
CA ILE A 63 -3.56 2.19 -2.36
C ILE A 63 -2.34 1.84 -3.22
N PHE A 64 -1.13 2.01 -2.68
CA PHE A 64 0.10 1.76 -3.43
C PHE A 64 1.29 1.41 -2.52
N PRO A 65 2.31 0.73 -3.09
CA PRO A 65 3.54 0.45 -2.36
C PRO A 65 4.45 1.67 -2.27
N LEU A 66 5.22 1.76 -1.19
CA LEU A 66 6.36 2.67 -1.07
C LEU A 66 7.52 2.16 -1.93
N TYR A 67 8.08 3.01 -2.78
CA TYR A 67 9.28 2.74 -3.55
C TYR A 67 10.31 3.83 -3.34
N THR A 68 11.44 3.48 -2.71
CA THR A 68 12.55 4.41 -2.44
C THR A 68 12.05 5.69 -1.75
N ASP A 69 11.31 5.50 -0.64
CA ASP A 69 10.71 6.56 0.20
C ASP A 69 9.68 7.47 -0.52
N ALA A 70 9.19 7.04 -1.69
CA ALA A 70 8.23 7.78 -2.50
C ALA A 70 7.10 6.87 -3.04
N MET A 71 6.13 7.49 -3.70
CA MET A 71 5.10 6.79 -4.45
C MET A 71 5.63 6.26 -5.78
N PRO A 72 5.00 5.23 -6.38
CA PRO A 72 5.29 4.82 -7.75
C PRO A 72 5.07 5.95 -8.76
N GLY A 73 5.92 6.01 -9.82
CA GLY A 73 5.82 7.05 -10.85
C GLY A 73 4.44 7.17 -11.49
N ILE A 74 3.72 6.05 -11.68
CA ILE A 74 2.34 6.06 -12.22
C ILE A 74 1.33 6.77 -11.29
N VAL A 75 1.57 6.79 -9.97
CA VAL A 75 0.74 7.53 -9.02
C VAL A 75 1.08 9.01 -9.10
N LYS A 76 2.38 9.34 -9.18
CA LYS A 76 2.85 10.72 -9.32
C LYS A 76 2.34 11.34 -10.62
N GLU A 77 2.46 10.63 -11.74
CA GLU A 77 1.93 11.03 -13.05
C GLU A 77 0.42 11.36 -12.97
N PHE A 78 -0.35 10.48 -12.31
CA PHE A 78 -1.79 10.72 -12.12
C PHE A 78 -2.07 11.95 -11.25
N PHE A 79 -1.29 12.18 -10.20
CA PHE A 79 -1.47 13.33 -9.31
C PHE A 79 -1.16 14.64 -9.99
N GLU A 80 -0.11 14.71 -10.83
CA GLU A 80 0.23 15.90 -11.62
C GLU A 80 -0.91 16.30 -12.55
N GLU A 81 -1.59 15.34 -13.15
CA GLU A 81 -2.76 15.61 -13.97
C GLU A 81 -4.01 15.96 -13.13
N ALA A 82 -4.13 15.40 -11.93
CA ALA A 82 -5.26 15.65 -11.03
C ALA A 82 -5.18 17.01 -10.33
N GLU A 83 -4.02 17.69 -10.27
CA GLU A 83 -3.86 19.03 -9.71
C GLU A 83 -4.75 20.08 -10.40
N GLU A 84 -5.12 19.86 -11.66
CA GLU A 84 -6.02 20.74 -12.40
C GLU A 84 -7.49 20.63 -11.95
N TYR A 85 -7.82 19.63 -11.12
CA TYR A 85 -9.21 19.37 -10.72
C TYR A 85 -9.53 20.01 -9.37
N ASN A 86 -10.51 20.91 -9.37
CA ASN A 86 -11.13 21.32 -8.12
C ASN A 86 -11.86 20.11 -7.49
N SER A 87 -11.40 19.71 -6.32
CA SER A 87 -11.90 18.55 -5.60
C SER A 87 -12.64 18.91 -4.30
N GLU A 88 -13.19 20.14 -4.22
CA GLU A 88 -14.06 20.57 -3.13
C GLU A 88 -15.17 19.52 -2.92
N ASN A 89 -15.43 19.19 -1.66
CA ASN A 89 -16.35 18.14 -1.21
C ASN A 89 -15.92 16.68 -1.50
N LYS A 90 -14.75 16.45 -2.09
CA LYS A 90 -14.20 15.11 -2.27
C LYS A 90 -13.43 14.67 -1.00
N LYS A 91 -13.70 13.46 -0.51
CA LYS A 91 -12.97 12.83 0.57
C LYS A 91 -11.83 11.99 0.01
N LEU A 92 -10.60 12.33 0.39
CA LEU A 92 -9.39 11.74 -0.16
C LEU A 92 -8.55 11.07 0.93
N GLY A 93 -8.33 9.78 0.77
CA GLY A 93 -7.53 8.96 1.69
C GLY A 93 -6.46 8.14 0.99
N PHE A 94 -5.46 7.70 1.75
CA PHE A 94 -4.33 6.96 1.22
C PHE A 94 -3.99 5.74 2.08
N ILE A 95 -3.61 4.65 1.43
CA ILE A 95 -3.03 3.47 2.09
C ILE A 95 -1.67 3.22 1.43
N VAL A 96 -0.61 3.50 2.17
CA VAL A 96 0.77 3.28 1.76
C VAL A 96 1.30 2.03 2.44
N HIS A 97 1.84 1.09 1.68
CA HIS A 97 2.42 -0.10 2.27
C HIS A 97 3.86 -0.34 1.82
N SER A 98 4.67 -0.96 2.66
CA SER A 98 6.07 -1.23 2.35
C SER A 98 6.49 -2.65 2.75
N GLY A 99 7.56 -3.13 2.13
CA GLY A 99 8.22 -4.36 2.57
C GLY A 99 8.93 -4.20 3.92
N PHE A 100 9.40 -2.99 4.22
CA PHE A 100 9.99 -2.67 5.52
C PHE A 100 8.91 -2.59 6.59
N PRO A 101 9.16 -3.14 7.79
CA PRO A 101 8.18 -3.07 8.88
C PRO A 101 8.12 -1.70 9.54
N GLU A 102 9.13 -0.84 9.37
CA GLU A 102 9.22 0.46 10.01
C GLU A 102 8.42 1.53 9.25
N ALA A 103 7.52 2.21 9.95
CA ALA A 103 6.64 3.23 9.37
C ALA A 103 7.38 4.52 9.00
N ILE A 104 8.54 4.79 9.61
CA ILE A 104 9.30 6.03 9.41
C ILE A 104 9.64 6.28 7.94
N HIS A 105 9.84 5.24 7.13
CA HIS A 105 10.13 5.35 5.71
C HIS A 105 8.96 5.94 4.90
N SER A 106 7.74 5.89 5.43
CA SER A 106 6.55 6.41 4.77
C SER A 106 6.07 7.75 5.33
N GLU A 107 6.67 8.27 6.41
CA GLU A 107 6.20 9.49 7.07
C GLU A 107 6.31 10.73 6.15
N CYS A 108 7.45 10.91 5.47
CA CYS A 108 7.62 12.02 4.53
C CYS A 108 6.59 11.97 3.38
N LEU A 109 6.31 10.76 2.90
CA LEU A 109 5.29 10.58 1.86
C LEU A 109 3.89 10.88 2.40
N ALA A 110 3.57 10.51 3.64
CA ALA A 110 2.28 10.82 4.25
C ALA A 110 2.04 12.35 4.34
N GLU A 111 3.06 13.13 4.71
CA GLU A 111 2.98 14.59 4.71
C GLU A 111 2.79 15.17 3.29
N TYR A 112 3.49 14.62 2.30
CA TYR A 112 3.28 14.99 0.90
C TYR A 112 1.83 14.73 0.45
N LEU A 113 1.26 13.56 0.79
CA LEU A 113 -0.10 13.18 0.43
C LEU A 113 -1.15 14.08 1.08
N LYS A 114 -0.93 14.47 2.33
CA LYS A 114 -1.76 15.46 3.01
C LYS A 114 -1.72 16.80 2.28
N ARG A 115 -0.50 17.26 1.93
CA ARG A 115 -0.34 18.51 1.19
C ARG A 115 -0.97 18.46 -0.20
N PHE A 116 -0.89 17.31 -0.89
CA PHE A 116 -1.57 17.11 -2.16
C PHE A 116 -3.09 17.26 -2.02
N ALA A 117 -3.71 16.64 -1.00
CA ALA A 117 -5.13 16.81 -0.76
C ALA A 117 -5.53 18.29 -0.53
N GLU A 118 -4.71 19.04 0.19
CA GLU A 118 -4.90 20.50 0.40
C GLU A 118 -4.83 21.29 -0.92
N ILE A 119 -3.85 20.98 -1.79
CA ILE A 119 -3.65 21.67 -3.08
C ILE A 119 -4.89 21.51 -3.98
N ILE A 120 -5.42 20.29 -4.07
CA ILE A 120 -6.63 20.03 -4.88
C ILE A 120 -7.94 20.35 -4.13
N LYS A 121 -7.85 20.91 -2.93
CA LYS A 121 -8.97 21.28 -2.05
C LYS A 121 -9.88 20.11 -1.64
N ALA A 122 -9.34 18.90 -1.55
CA ALA A 122 -10.08 17.75 -1.06
C ALA A 122 -10.02 17.66 0.47
N GLU A 123 -11.09 17.13 1.09
CA GLU A 123 -11.07 16.76 2.51
C GLU A 123 -10.12 15.56 2.71
N TYR A 124 -8.99 15.80 3.36
CA TYR A 124 -8.05 14.73 3.70
C TYR A 124 -8.62 13.82 4.79
N THR A 125 -8.81 12.53 4.49
CA THR A 125 -9.38 11.54 5.42
C THR A 125 -8.32 10.69 6.15
N GLY A 126 -7.04 10.92 5.84
CA GLY A 126 -5.90 10.27 6.49
C GLY A 126 -5.01 9.50 5.54
N THR A 127 -3.83 9.12 6.05
CA THR A 127 -2.91 8.17 5.41
C THR A 127 -2.64 7.00 6.35
N VAL A 128 -2.99 5.81 5.92
CA VAL A 128 -2.66 4.54 6.59
C VAL A 128 -1.30 4.07 6.13
N ILE A 129 -0.37 3.84 7.05
CA ILE A 129 0.96 3.28 6.77
C ILE A 129 0.98 1.83 7.25
N ALA A 130 1.23 0.89 6.33
CA ALA A 130 1.25 -0.53 6.62
C ALA A 130 2.62 -1.16 6.27
N GLY A 131 3.46 -1.39 7.26
CA GLY A 131 4.76 -2.02 7.10
C GLY A 131 4.70 -3.54 6.96
N GLY A 132 5.80 -4.15 6.48
CA GLY A 132 5.98 -5.60 6.45
C GLY A 132 5.08 -6.36 5.47
N SER A 133 4.65 -5.71 4.39
CA SER A 133 3.69 -6.27 3.43
C SER A 133 4.29 -7.19 2.37
N GLU A 134 5.62 -7.23 2.18
CA GLU A 134 6.25 -7.97 1.07
C GLU A 134 5.93 -9.46 1.10
N ALA A 135 5.92 -10.06 2.28
CA ALA A 135 5.65 -11.48 2.45
C ALA A 135 4.16 -11.86 2.30
N LEU A 136 3.24 -10.90 2.14
CA LEU A 136 1.79 -11.16 2.19
C LEU A 136 1.33 -12.23 1.19
N LYS A 137 1.87 -12.23 -0.03
CA LYS A 137 1.54 -13.22 -1.06
C LYS A 137 2.17 -14.59 -0.87
N PHE A 138 3.21 -14.67 -0.05
CA PHE A 138 3.99 -15.90 0.15
C PHE A 138 3.63 -16.61 1.45
N THR A 139 2.72 -16.02 2.23
CA THR A 139 2.19 -16.63 3.46
C THR A 139 1.04 -17.57 3.13
N ASP A 140 0.80 -18.56 4.01
CA ASP A 140 -0.39 -19.39 3.94
C ASP A 140 -1.67 -18.56 4.12
N GLU A 141 -2.80 -19.13 3.74
CA GLU A 141 -4.10 -18.45 3.76
C GLU A 141 -4.47 -17.93 5.15
N LYS A 142 -4.20 -18.71 6.20
CA LYS A 142 -4.51 -18.32 7.59
C LYS A 142 -3.72 -17.08 8.00
N MET A 143 -2.44 -17.05 7.70
CA MET A 143 -1.57 -15.91 7.99
C MET A 143 -1.92 -14.72 7.10
N GLN A 144 -2.26 -14.94 5.83
CA GLN A 144 -2.70 -13.89 4.92
C GLN A 144 -3.99 -13.24 5.43
N ASN A 145 -4.99 -14.03 5.81
CA ASN A 145 -6.25 -13.53 6.38
C ASN A 145 -6.01 -12.73 7.68
N LYS A 146 -5.11 -13.19 8.56
CA LYS A 146 -4.73 -12.44 9.78
C LYS A 146 -4.12 -11.08 9.43
N LYS A 147 -3.26 -11.00 8.42
CA LYS A 147 -2.62 -9.75 8.00
C LYS A 147 -3.58 -8.81 7.27
N LEU A 148 -4.61 -9.34 6.63
CA LEU A 148 -5.62 -8.56 5.92
C LEU A 148 -6.79 -8.13 6.80
N ALA A 149 -7.00 -8.75 7.95
CA ALA A 149 -8.09 -8.42 8.87
C ALA A 149 -8.14 -6.92 9.27
N PRO A 150 -7.00 -6.21 9.53
CA PRO A 150 -7.04 -4.78 9.80
C PRO A 150 -7.62 -3.96 8.64
N PHE A 151 -7.38 -4.36 7.38
CA PHE A 151 -7.94 -3.66 6.22
C PHE A 151 -9.44 -3.89 6.07
N TYR A 152 -9.93 -5.09 6.41
CA TYR A 152 -11.36 -5.35 6.52
C TYR A 152 -11.99 -4.42 7.56
N ALA A 153 -11.40 -4.34 8.76
CA ALA A 153 -11.89 -3.48 9.82
C ALA A 153 -11.85 -1.99 9.44
N LEU A 154 -10.78 -1.54 8.74
CA LEU A 154 -10.72 -0.18 8.19
C LEU A 154 -11.88 0.11 7.24
N GLY A 155 -12.19 -0.83 6.33
CA GLY A 155 -13.30 -0.68 5.39
C GLY A 155 -14.64 -0.57 6.08
N SER A 156 -14.90 -1.46 7.06
CA SER A 156 -16.12 -1.45 7.87
C SER A 156 -16.30 -0.11 8.61
N ARG A 157 -15.27 0.39 9.27
CA ARG A 157 -15.30 1.68 9.97
C ARG A 157 -15.41 2.88 9.01
N TYR A 158 -14.75 2.81 7.86
CA TYR A 158 -14.80 3.86 6.84
C TYR A 158 -16.21 4.03 6.24
N ALA A 159 -16.99 2.97 6.15
CA ALA A 159 -18.36 3.00 5.67
C ALA A 159 -19.25 3.98 6.47
N SER A 160 -19.08 4.02 7.78
CA SER A 160 -19.87 4.91 8.66
C SER A 160 -19.36 6.35 8.70
N ASN A 161 -18.03 6.53 8.72
CA ASN A 161 -17.43 7.81 9.07
C ASN A 161 -16.76 8.51 7.88
N SER A 162 -16.51 7.79 6.78
CA SER A 162 -15.71 8.24 5.63
C SER A 162 -14.32 8.77 6.03
N LYS A 163 -13.77 8.27 7.14
CA LYS A 163 -12.43 8.55 7.66
C LYS A 163 -11.80 7.25 8.15
N PHE A 164 -10.49 7.16 8.08
CA PHE A 164 -9.79 6.02 8.65
C PHE A 164 -9.85 6.05 10.17
N ASP A 165 -10.11 4.88 10.74
CA ASP A 165 -10.09 4.69 12.19
C ASP A 165 -8.67 4.87 12.73
N SER A 166 -8.49 5.74 13.71
CA SER A 166 -7.18 6.11 14.26
C SER A 166 -6.51 4.94 14.96
N GLU A 167 -7.25 4.14 15.73
CA GLU A 167 -6.70 2.99 16.46
C GLU A 167 -6.16 1.94 15.49
N ILE A 168 -6.92 1.61 14.45
CA ILE A 168 -6.49 0.64 13.43
C ILE A 168 -5.27 1.18 12.67
N THR A 169 -5.28 2.48 12.33
CA THR A 169 -4.17 3.14 11.63
C THR A 169 -2.89 3.12 12.46
N GLU A 170 -2.96 3.45 13.75
CA GLU A 170 -1.84 3.40 14.67
C GLU A 170 -1.31 1.98 14.85
N ASN A 171 -2.19 0.98 14.94
CA ASN A 171 -1.79 -0.42 15.04
C ASN A 171 -1.05 -0.92 13.79
N LEU A 172 -1.43 -0.48 12.59
CA LEU A 172 -0.75 -0.81 11.33
C LEU A 172 0.63 -0.16 11.23
N SER A 173 0.82 1.02 11.78
CA SER A 173 2.09 1.76 11.82
C SER A 173 2.87 1.60 13.13
N LYS A 174 2.48 0.66 14.00
CA LYS A 174 3.00 0.51 15.37
C LYS A 174 4.52 0.44 15.46
N ILE A 175 5.20 -0.15 14.49
CA ILE A 175 6.66 -0.19 14.44
C ILE A 175 7.13 1.06 13.70
N ARG A 176 7.25 2.18 14.41
CA ARG A 176 7.79 3.40 13.80
C ARG A 176 9.26 3.24 13.44
N ARG A 177 10.06 2.69 14.36
CA ARG A 177 11.48 2.37 14.17
C ARG A 177 11.87 1.20 15.08
N PHE A 178 12.77 0.37 14.64
CA PHE A 178 13.33 -0.67 15.49
C PHE A 178 14.16 -0.05 16.63
N ASN A 179 13.94 -0.55 17.83
CA ASN A 179 14.78 -0.20 18.98
C ASN A 179 16.12 -0.95 18.91
N GLY A 180 17.10 -0.49 19.72
CA GLY A 180 18.46 -1.07 19.74
C GLY A 180 18.50 -2.57 20.04
N PHE A 181 17.62 -3.07 20.90
CA PHE A 181 17.54 -4.48 21.22
C PHE A 181 17.12 -5.34 20.03
N ILE A 182 16.09 -4.91 19.30
CA ILE A 182 15.67 -5.59 18.06
C ILE A 182 16.79 -5.57 17.02
N LEU A 183 17.51 -4.46 16.87
CA LEU A 183 18.64 -4.37 15.94
C LEU A 183 19.77 -5.36 16.30
N VAL A 184 20.05 -5.58 17.59
CA VAL A 184 21.02 -6.59 18.03
C VAL A 184 20.55 -8.00 17.64
N ILE A 185 19.28 -8.32 17.91
CA ILE A 185 18.71 -9.62 17.53
C ILE A 185 18.79 -9.82 16.01
N LEU A 186 18.43 -8.80 15.22
CA LEU A 186 18.52 -8.87 13.76
C LEU A 186 19.96 -9.11 13.29
N LYS A 187 20.96 -8.44 13.88
CA LYS A 187 22.37 -8.69 13.57
C LYS A 187 22.78 -10.13 13.86
N ILE A 188 22.36 -10.69 14.99
CA ILE A 188 22.61 -12.10 15.33
C ILE A 188 21.94 -13.03 14.31
N CYS A 189 20.68 -12.81 13.97
CA CYS A 189 19.96 -13.60 12.96
C CYS A 189 20.61 -13.53 11.57
N ILE A 190 21.12 -12.37 11.17
CA ILE A 190 21.89 -12.19 9.93
C ILE A 190 23.19 -13.01 9.99
N SER A 191 23.94 -12.89 11.08
CA SER A 191 25.20 -13.61 11.28
C SER A 191 25.02 -15.13 11.25
N LEU A 192 23.93 -15.62 11.84
CA LEU A 192 23.57 -17.05 11.81
C LEU A 192 22.95 -17.50 10.47
N GLY A 193 22.77 -16.60 9.52
CA GLY A 193 22.22 -16.92 8.20
C GLY A 193 20.73 -17.32 8.20
N ILE A 194 20.00 -17.01 9.26
CA ILE A 194 18.58 -17.40 9.42
C ILE A 194 17.74 -16.87 8.24
N PHE A 195 17.98 -15.64 7.81
CA PHE A 195 17.27 -15.04 6.66
C PHE A 195 17.59 -15.72 5.34
N ASN A 196 18.73 -16.40 5.23
CA ASN A 196 19.10 -17.15 4.04
C ASN A 196 18.20 -18.38 3.81
N ILE A 197 17.55 -18.90 4.84
CA ILE A 197 16.72 -20.12 4.73
C ILE A 197 15.60 -19.90 3.72
N ASN A 198 14.83 -18.82 3.86
CA ASN A 198 13.73 -18.52 2.94
C ASN A 198 14.25 -18.11 1.56
N TRP A 199 15.33 -17.32 1.50
CA TRP A 199 15.96 -16.96 0.24
C TRP A 199 16.46 -18.18 -0.55
N ASN A 200 17.11 -19.12 0.13
CA ASN A 200 17.56 -20.37 -0.47
C ASN A 200 16.40 -21.22 -1.01
N LYS A 201 15.25 -21.24 -0.31
CA LYS A 201 14.05 -21.92 -0.83
C LYS A 201 13.57 -21.29 -2.14
N ILE A 202 13.56 -19.97 -2.24
CA ILE A 202 13.17 -19.25 -3.45
C ILE A 202 14.16 -19.53 -4.59
N LEU A 203 15.47 -19.46 -4.32
CA LEU A 203 16.51 -19.76 -5.30
C LEU A 203 16.42 -21.20 -5.83
N LYS A 204 16.19 -22.17 -4.95
CA LYS A 204 15.96 -23.56 -5.34
C LYS A 204 14.74 -23.72 -6.25
N LYS A 205 13.61 -23.08 -5.86
CA LYS A 205 12.39 -23.11 -6.66
C LYS A 205 12.58 -22.50 -8.06
N ASN A 206 13.44 -21.52 -8.19
CA ASN A 206 13.73 -20.84 -9.46
C ASN A 206 14.92 -21.45 -10.22
N GLY A 207 15.49 -22.57 -9.78
CA GLY A 207 16.65 -23.20 -10.42
C GLY A 207 17.91 -22.34 -10.44
N SER A 208 18.06 -21.43 -9.45
CA SER A 208 19.14 -20.44 -9.43
C SER A 208 20.07 -20.57 -8.23
N MET A 209 20.04 -21.70 -7.54
CA MET A 209 20.81 -21.91 -6.31
C MET A 209 22.32 -21.94 -6.57
N ASP A 210 22.74 -22.53 -7.67
CA ASP A 210 24.13 -22.57 -8.16
C ASP A 210 24.70 -21.19 -8.49
N LYS A 211 23.84 -20.27 -8.88
CA LYS A 211 24.19 -18.87 -9.21
C LYS A 211 24.15 -17.90 -8.01
N ARG A 212 23.88 -18.40 -6.80
CA ARG A 212 23.69 -17.57 -5.59
C ARG A 212 24.83 -16.57 -5.34
N LEU A 213 26.08 -16.98 -5.60
CA LEU A 213 27.28 -16.17 -5.38
C LEU A 213 27.94 -15.70 -6.70
N ALA A 214 27.26 -15.88 -7.82
CA ALA A 214 27.79 -15.46 -9.12
C ALA A 214 28.00 -13.95 -9.15
N LYS A 215 29.13 -13.54 -9.73
CA LYS A 215 29.52 -12.13 -9.93
C LYS A 215 29.65 -11.89 -11.44
N PRO A 216 28.53 -11.80 -12.19
CA PRO A 216 28.56 -11.80 -13.65
C PRO A 216 29.34 -10.62 -14.26
N TYR A 217 29.53 -9.54 -13.50
CA TYR A 217 30.23 -8.33 -13.97
C TYR A 217 31.64 -8.15 -13.39
N LYS A 218 32.19 -9.19 -12.74
CA LYS A 218 33.52 -9.05 -12.12
C LYS A 218 34.66 -8.93 -13.12
N ASN A 219 34.45 -9.36 -14.36
CA ASN A 219 35.45 -9.43 -15.42
C ASN A 219 35.11 -8.52 -16.61
N ILE A 220 34.35 -7.46 -16.40
CA ILE A 220 34.11 -6.39 -17.37
C ILE A 220 34.98 -5.21 -17.03
#